data_6249dbb7945ac8583b1e98032556b35e
#
_entry.id   6249dbb7945ac8583b1e98032556b35e
#
_cell.length_a   1.000
_cell.length_b   1.000
_cell.length_c   1.000
_cell.angle_alpha   90.00
_cell.angle_beta   90.00
_cell.angle_gamma   90.00
#
_symmetry.space_group_name_H-M   'P 1'
#
loop_
_entity.id
_entity.type
_entity.pdbx_description
1 polymer ?
#
loop_
_entity_poly.entity_id
_entity_poly.type
_entity_poly.pdbx_seq_one_letter_code
_entity_poly.pdbx_strand_id
1 'polypeptide(L)'
;MNLTVISRTLCSTGLLALMLVAAPTLPAQAQAKWPDKPMRIVLPFGAGGVADFTTRILADKLSTKFGQRVYVENKAGPGGINAALTVVNARADGYTMGLAAIITALSVATFNKLPYDPLTQFEMVSTIGVFDMDFAVKADSPYQTLGDFIAAANAQPGKFNIGTIAIGSAQNFGTELFKSMAKINAVIVPHHNSPDVVIALLRDDLQMVVDFAPALQGQINSKQLRVLATSGMTRSVATPDVPTADEAGVKGYEVTSWNGLFATKGTPKEVIDTMNQAMHEVLAMPEVKAQFEKVGVEPHASTPEELMDRLKSDITKWNRVMSETGMPKK
;
A
#
# COMPACT_ATOMS: atom_id res chain seq x y z
N MET A 1 -34.78 40.95 99.94
CA MET A 1 -35.33 39.66 100.31
C MET A 1 -34.87 38.63 99.28
N ASN A 2 -33.92 37.90 99.70
CA ASN A 2 -33.48 36.51 99.41
C ASN A 2 -34.08 35.84 98.16
N LEU A 3 -33.32 35.27 97.24
CA LEU A 3 -32.75 33.94 97.44
C LEU A 3 -31.77 33.57 96.31
N THR A 4 -30.66 33.04 96.73
CA THR A 4 -29.60 32.35 95.99
C THR A 4 -30.10 31.15 95.24
N VAL A 5 -29.64 30.91 93.96
CA VAL A 5 -29.64 29.53 93.41
C VAL A 5 -28.34 29.29 92.69
N ILE A 6 -27.76 28.21 93.05
CA ILE A 6 -26.45 27.70 92.69
C ILE A 6 -26.37 27.19 91.27
N SER A 7 -25.32 27.61 90.56
CA SER A 7 -24.93 27.05 89.26
C SER A 7 -24.30 25.68 89.42
N ARG A 8 -24.75 24.69 88.66
CA ARG A 8 -24.08 23.42 88.40
C ARG A 8 -23.63 23.35 86.97
N THR A 9 -22.35 23.49 86.79
CA THR A 9 -21.66 23.30 85.49
C THR A 9 -21.58 21.80 85.19
N LEU A 10 -22.18 21.35 84.09
CA LEU A 10 -21.97 20.01 83.51
C LEU A 10 -21.07 20.16 82.31
N CYS A 11 -19.86 19.60 82.42
CA CYS A 11 -18.94 19.38 81.33
C CYS A 11 -19.47 18.24 80.44
N SER A 12 -19.84 18.58 79.22
CA SER A 12 -20.16 17.59 78.15
C SER A 12 -18.99 17.50 77.17
N THR A 13 -18.16 16.52 77.38
CA THR A 13 -17.10 16.12 76.42
C THR A 13 -17.77 15.48 75.22
N GLY A 14 -17.91 16.28 74.14
CA GLY A 14 -18.36 15.77 72.83
C GLY A 14 -17.26 14.99 72.13
N LEU A 15 -17.45 13.69 71.99
CA LEU A 15 -16.62 12.78 71.20
C LEU A 15 -16.93 13.03 69.72
N LEU A 16 -16.05 13.72 69.00
CA LEU A 16 -16.12 13.89 67.54
C LEU A 16 -15.67 12.59 66.91
N ALA A 17 -16.61 11.71 66.52
CA ALA A 17 -16.35 10.52 65.73
C ALA A 17 -16.02 10.94 64.29
N LEU A 18 -14.76 10.88 63.92
CA LEU A 18 -14.26 11.04 62.57
C LEU A 18 -14.67 9.84 61.75
N MET A 19 -15.82 9.89 61.03
CA MET A 19 -16.18 8.92 60.00
C MET A 19 -15.24 9.08 58.82
N LEU A 20 -14.21 8.26 58.75
CA LEU A 20 -13.41 8.04 57.53
C LEU A 20 -14.33 7.40 56.48
N VAL A 21 -14.87 8.20 55.57
CA VAL A 21 -15.56 7.69 54.38
C VAL A 21 -14.50 7.07 53.47
N ALA A 22 -14.34 5.72 53.57
CA ALA A 22 -13.59 4.97 52.61
C ALA A 22 -14.29 5.09 51.25
N ALA A 23 -13.84 6.04 50.38
CA ALA A 23 -14.25 6.08 49.01
C ALA A 23 -13.89 4.72 48.36
N PRO A 24 -14.84 4.02 47.72
CA PRO A 24 -14.51 2.81 46.97
C PRO A 24 -13.53 3.22 45.88
N THR A 25 -12.29 2.79 45.99
CA THR A 25 -11.34 2.81 44.87
C THR A 25 -11.89 1.86 43.84
N LEU A 26 -12.58 2.42 42.83
CA LEU A 26 -12.90 1.68 41.61
C LEU A 26 -11.57 1.11 41.10
N PRO A 27 -11.46 -0.20 40.85
CA PRO A 27 -10.28 -0.75 40.27
C PRO A 27 -10.07 0.00 38.95
N ALA A 28 -8.91 0.61 38.78
CA ALA A 28 -8.49 1.13 37.50
C ALA A 28 -8.61 -0.05 36.53
N GLN A 29 -9.62 -0.01 35.66
CA GLN A 29 -9.71 -0.98 34.57
C GLN A 29 -8.39 -0.87 33.84
N ALA A 30 -7.52 -1.87 34.04
CA ALA A 30 -6.33 -2.00 33.24
C ALA A 30 -6.81 -1.99 31.79
N GLN A 31 -6.51 -0.90 31.09
CA GLN A 31 -6.92 -0.72 29.69
C GLN A 31 -6.41 -1.94 28.94
N ALA A 32 -7.36 -2.79 28.48
CA ALA A 32 -7.00 -4.06 27.83
C ALA A 32 -6.02 -3.73 26.71
N LYS A 33 -4.85 -4.36 26.77
CA LYS A 33 -3.77 -4.09 25.80
C LYS A 33 -4.28 -4.41 24.41
N TRP A 34 -4.40 -3.40 23.55
CA TRP A 34 -4.76 -3.62 22.16
C TRP A 34 -3.65 -4.42 21.43
N PRO A 35 -3.99 -5.42 20.58
CA PRO A 35 -5.33 -5.97 20.32
C PRO A 35 -5.71 -7.06 21.33
N ASP A 36 -6.99 -7.12 21.72
CA ASP A 36 -7.57 -8.14 22.62
C ASP A 36 -8.52 -9.11 21.91
N LYS A 37 -8.76 -8.93 20.61
CA LYS A 37 -9.62 -9.75 19.75
C LYS A 37 -9.10 -9.81 18.32
N PRO A 38 -9.61 -10.72 17.45
CA PRO A 38 -9.19 -10.83 16.06
C PRO A 38 -9.34 -9.52 15.27
N MET A 39 -8.38 -9.29 14.38
CA MET A 39 -8.35 -8.16 13.45
C MET A 39 -8.47 -8.62 12.01
N ARG A 40 -9.03 -7.77 11.14
CA ARG A 40 -9.06 -8.02 9.69
C ARG A 40 -8.34 -6.94 8.90
N ILE A 41 -7.69 -7.36 7.82
CA ILE A 41 -7.11 -6.48 6.81
C ILE A 41 -7.90 -6.67 5.51
N VAL A 42 -8.52 -5.61 5.03
CA VAL A 42 -9.37 -5.61 3.83
C VAL A 42 -8.55 -5.18 2.61
N LEU A 43 -8.47 -6.05 1.61
CA LEU A 43 -7.72 -5.81 0.37
C LEU A 43 -8.62 -5.41 -0.78
N PRO A 44 -8.22 -4.42 -1.61
CA PRO A 44 -8.95 -4.01 -2.81
C PRO A 44 -8.76 -4.96 -4.01
N PHE A 45 -8.06 -6.06 -3.82
CA PHE A 45 -7.67 -7.01 -4.85
C PHE A 45 -8.25 -8.41 -4.61
N GLY A 46 -8.32 -9.20 -5.67
CA GLY A 46 -8.63 -10.63 -5.57
C GLY A 46 -7.55 -11.43 -4.85
N ALA A 47 -7.91 -12.66 -4.45
CA ALA A 47 -6.96 -13.58 -3.82
C ALA A 47 -5.90 -14.08 -4.82
N GLY A 48 -4.70 -14.43 -4.31
CA GLY A 48 -3.60 -15.04 -5.06
C GLY A 48 -2.67 -14.05 -5.77
N GLY A 49 -2.96 -12.74 -5.76
CA GLY A 49 -2.05 -11.71 -6.26
C GLY A 49 -0.98 -11.32 -5.25
N VAL A 50 -0.04 -10.48 -5.69
CA VAL A 50 1.11 -10.01 -4.88
C VAL A 50 0.66 -9.39 -3.56
N ALA A 51 -0.33 -8.49 -3.61
CA ALA A 51 -0.87 -7.82 -2.42
C ALA A 51 -1.49 -8.82 -1.43
N ASP A 52 -2.21 -9.82 -1.94
CA ASP A 52 -2.81 -10.88 -1.11
C ASP A 52 -1.72 -11.73 -0.45
N PHE A 53 -0.74 -12.18 -1.23
CA PHE A 53 0.36 -13.00 -0.74
C PHE A 53 1.19 -12.27 0.34
N THR A 54 1.66 -11.07 0.06
CA THR A 54 2.50 -10.30 1.00
C THR A 54 1.73 -9.91 2.26
N THR A 55 0.44 -9.53 2.12
CA THR A 55 -0.39 -9.20 3.29
C THR A 55 -0.70 -10.42 4.14
N ARG A 56 -0.86 -11.63 3.57
CA ARG A 56 -1.04 -12.87 4.36
C ARG A 56 0.21 -13.25 5.13
N ILE A 57 1.40 -13.09 4.57
CA ILE A 57 2.66 -13.28 5.31
C ILE A 57 2.72 -12.31 6.49
N LEU A 58 2.44 -11.03 6.25
CA LEU A 58 2.40 -10.02 7.31
C LEU A 58 1.37 -10.40 8.39
N ALA A 59 0.14 -10.76 7.99
CA ALA A 59 -0.96 -11.11 8.90
C ALA A 59 -0.62 -12.33 9.78
N ASP A 60 0.03 -13.35 9.23
CA ASP A 60 0.49 -14.54 9.97
C ASP A 60 1.51 -14.15 11.07
N LYS A 61 2.52 -13.38 10.72
CA LYS A 61 3.53 -12.91 11.66
C LYS A 61 2.96 -11.96 12.72
N LEU A 62 2.06 -11.06 12.33
CA LEU A 62 1.33 -10.20 13.27
C LEU A 62 0.44 -11.03 14.21
N SER A 63 -0.20 -12.10 13.71
CA SER A 63 -0.99 -12.99 14.56
C SER A 63 -0.14 -13.62 15.67
N THR A 64 1.03 -14.11 15.32
CA THR A 64 2.00 -14.66 16.27
C THR A 64 2.46 -13.61 17.28
N LYS A 65 2.79 -12.40 16.79
CA LYS A 65 3.30 -11.31 17.62
C LYS A 65 2.27 -10.79 18.64
N PHE A 66 1.02 -10.65 18.22
CA PHE A 66 -0.05 -10.12 19.08
C PHE A 66 -0.76 -11.19 19.91
N GLY A 67 -0.60 -12.48 19.59
CA GLY A 67 -1.39 -13.54 20.20
C GLY A 67 -2.88 -13.48 19.84
N GLN A 68 -3.22 -12.72 18.79
CA GLN A 68 -4.58 -12.52 18.27
C GLN A 68 -4.60 -12.77 16.78
N ARG A 69 -5.65 -13.40 16.27
CA ARG A 69 -5.76 -13.69 14.85
C ARG A 69 -5.86 -12.42 14.02
N VAL A 70 -4.94 -12.26 13.07
CA VAL A 70 -5.03 -11.27 11.98
C VAL A 70 -5.34 -12.02 10.70
N TYR A 71 -6.40 -11.61 9.98
CA TYR A 71 -6.81 -12.31 8.76
C TYR A 71 -7.09 -11.33 7.62
N VAL A 72 -6.96 -11.83 6.40
CA VAL A 72 -7.15 -11.07 5.16
C VAL A 72 -8.54 -11.34 4.59
N GLU A 73 -9.24 -10.27 4.22
CA GLU A 73 -10.51 -10.27 3.50
C GLU A 73 -10.36 -9.57 2.16
N ASN A 74 -10.58 -10.28 1.04
CA ASN A 74 -10.49 -9.72 -0.30
C ASN A 74 -11.84 -9.11 -0.71
N LYS A 75 -11.84 -7.81 -1.04
CA LYS A 75 -13.00 -7.05 -1.54
C LYS A 75 -12.64 -6.32 -2.82
N ALA A 76 -12.38 -7.09 -3.87
CA ALA A 76 -12.07 -6.54 -5.18
C ALA A 76 -13.23 -5.70 -5.72
N GLY A 77 -12.89 -4.72 -6.55
CA GLY A 77 -13.83 -3.84 -7.22
C GLY A 77 -13.14 -2.68 -7.93
N PRO A 78 -13.83 -1.99 -8.84
CA PRO A 78 -13.27 -0.87 -9.58
C PRO A 78 -12.65 0.18 -8.65
N GLY A 79 -11.39 0.56 -8.92
CA GLY A 79 -10.68 1.57 -8.15
C GLY A 79 -10.44 1.23 -6.66
N GLY A 80 -10.71 -0.03 -6.23
CA GLY A 80 -10.59 -0.41 -4.82
C GLY A 80 -11.66 0.19 -3.90
N ILE A 81 -12.72 0.80 -4.46
CA ILE A 81 -13.74 1.55 -3.71
C ILE A 81 -14.42 0.68 -2.66
N ASN A 82 -14.75 -0.60 -2.98
CA ASN A 82 -15.45 -1.49 -2.06
C ASN A 82 -14.64 -1.75 -0.77
N ALA A 83 -13.33 -1.96 -0.91
CA ALA A 83 -12.43 -2.17 0.21
C ALA A 83 -12.29 -0.89 1.04
N ALA A 84 -12.04 0.26 0.39
CA ALA A 84 -11.90 1.55 1.05
C ALA A 84 -13.15 1.90 1.88
N LEU A 85 -14.36 1.79 1.30
CA LEU A 85 -15.62 2.06 2.01
C LEU A 85 -15.85 1.10 3.18
N THR A 86 -15.43 -0.16 3.05
CA THR A 86 -15.53 -1.11 4.17
C THR A 86 -14.75 -0.64 5.39
N VAL A 87 -13.56 -0.05 5.16
CA VAL A 87 -12.69 0.43 6.24
C VAL A 87 -13.16 1.78 6.76
N VAL A 88 -13.42 2.75 5.88
CA VAL A 88 -13.86 4.10 6.25
C VAL A 88 -15.15 4.09 7.09
N ASN A 89 -16.05 3.13 6.83
CA ASN A 89 -17.29 2.98 7.58
C ASN A 89 -17.17 2.05 8.80
N ALA A 90 -15.97 1.52 9.08
CA ALA A 90 -15.73 0.70 10.27
C ALA A 90 -15.54 1.58 11.51
N ARG A 91 -15.56 0.96 12.69
CA ARG A 91 -15.20 1.64 13.93
C ARG A 91 -13.73 2.06 13.89
N ALA A 92 -13.44 3.24 14.42
CA ALA A 92 -12.07 3.75 14.55
C ALA A 92 -11.37 3.13 15.77
N ASP A 93 -11.35 1.80 15.85
CA ASP A 93 -10.77 1.03 16.96
C ASP A 93 -9.56 0.16 16.54
N GLY A 94 -9.16 0.23 15.25
CA GLY A 94 -8.02 -0.49 14.69
C GLY A 94 -8.24 -1.98 14.41
N TYR A 95 -9.43 -2.53 14.62
CA TYR A 95 -9.72 -3.95 14.33
C TYR A 95 -10.14 -4.21 12.87
N THR A 96 -10.40 -3.16 12.12
CA THR A 96 -10.59 -3.21 10.66
C THR A 96 -9.63 -2.24 10.03
N MET A 97 -8.63 -2.77 9.33
CA MET A 97 -7.67 -2.00 8.57
C MET A 97 -7.79 -2.32 7.08
N GLY A 98 -7.31 -1.45 6.23
CA GLY A 98 -7.34 -1.61 4.78
C GLY A 98 -5.98 -1.54 4.15
N LEU A 99 -5.88 -2.09 2.95
CA LEU A 99 -4.72 -1.92 2.11
C LEU A 99 -4.91 -0.70 1.19
N ALA A 100 -4.07 0.32 1.35
CA ALA A 100 -3.85 1.35 0.37
C ALA A 100 -2.73 0.93 -0.59
N ALA A 101 -2.82 1.31 -1.83
CA ALA A 101 -1.84 1.01 -2.87
C ALA A 101 -1.85 2.10 -3.94
N ILE A 102 -1.02 1.98 -4.96
CA ILE A 102 -1.01 2.91 -6.10
C ILE A 102 -2.39 3.11 -6.72
N ILE A 103 -3.26 2.07 -6.71
CA ILE A 103 -4.65 2.17 -7.18
C ILE A 103 -5.47 3.19 -6.39
N THR A 104 -5.14 3.45 -5.12
CA THR A 104 -5.81 4.48 -4.31
C THR A 104 -5.56 5.88 -4.89
N ALA A 105 -4.31 6.18 -5.26
CA ALA A 105 -3.95 7.45 -5.91
C ALA A 105 -4.54 7.56 -7.32
N LEU A 106 -4.46 6.46 -8.10
CA LEU A 106 -5.05 6.40 -9.43
C LEU A 106 -6.56 6.63 -9.40
N SER A 107 -7.26 6.12 -8.39
CA SER A 107 -8.71 6.31 -8.28
C SER A 107 -9.09 7.77 -8.07
N VAL A 108 -8.30 8.53 -7.30
CA VAL A 108 -8.48 9.99 -7.17
C VAL A 108 -8.32 10.70 -8.51
N ALA A 109 -7.38 10.26 -9.33
CA ALA A 109 -7.13 10.86 -10.65
C ALA A 109 -8.18 10.47 -11.70
N THR A 110 -8.68 9.22 -11.66
CA THR A 110 -9.47 8.63 -12.76
C THR A 110 -10.97 8.71 -12.57
N PHE A 111 -11.47 8.83 -11.34
CA PHE A 111 -12.91 8.95 -11.09
C PHE A 111 -13.33 10.41 -11.00
N ASN A 112 -14.46 10.76 -11.64
CA ASN A 112 -15.05 12.09 -11.52
C ASN A 112 -15.50 12.40 -10.07
N LYS A 113 -15.95 11.36 -9.35
CA LYS A 113 -16.37 11.47 -7.95
C LYS A 113 -16.09 10.16 -7.22
N LEU A 114 -15.22 10.21 -6.23
CA LEU A 114 -15.06 9.11 -5.27
C LEU A 114 -16.04 9.28 -4.11
N PRO A 115 -16.59 8.17 -3.57
CA PRO A 115 -17.46 8.22 -2.40
C PRO A 115 -16.70 8.36 -1.07
N TYR A 116 -15.40 8.55 -1.12
CA TYR A 116 -14.50 8.79 0.02
C TYR A 116 -13.33 9.69 -0.40
N ASP A 117 -12.68 10.29 0.57
CA ASP A 117 -11.44 11.05 0.37
C ASP A 117 -10.30 10.39 1.17
N PRO A 118 -9.31 9.78 0.50
CA PRO A 118 -8.23 9.08 1.19
C PRO A 118 -7.31 10.01 1.98
N LEU A 119 -7.27 11.31 1.66
CA LEU A 119 -6.42 12.26 2.37
C LEU A 119 -7.00 12.69 3.73
N THR A 120 -8.32 12.61 3.89
CA THR A 120 -9.01 13.07 5.10
C THR A 120 -9.65 11.95 5.91
N GLN A 121 -9.95 10.80 5.29
CA GLN A 121 -10.65 9.68 5.92
C GLN A 121 -9.77 8.48 6.26
N PHE A 122 -8.51 8.46 5.79
CA PHE A 122 -7.55 7.43 6.15
C PHE A 122 -6.62 7.91 7.26
N GLU A 123 -6.33 7.00 8.19
CA GLU A 123 -5.22 7.11 9.14
C GLU A 123 -4.16 6.11 8.69
N MET A 124 -3.05 6.61 8.13
CA MET A 124 -1.99 5.74 7.60
C MET A 124 -1.27 5.04 8.75
N VAL A 125 -0.77 3.84 8.46
CA VAL A 125 0.00 3.04 9.44
C VAL A 125 1.44 2.87 8.98
N SER A 126 1.67 2.13 7.89
CA SER A 126 3.01 1.86 7.35
C SER A 126 2.91 1.28 5.95
N THR A 127 3.93 1.47 5.14
CA THR A 127 4.15 0.68 3.92
C THR A 127 4.41 -0.78 4.32
N ILE A 128 4.01 -1.71 3.47
CA ILE A 128 4.25 -3.16 3.60
C ILE A 128 5.42 -3.54 2.70
N GLY A 129 5.42 -3.03 1.48
CA GLY A 129 6.45 -3.29 0.50
C GLY A 129 6.28 -2.47 -0.77
N VAL A 130 7.35 -2.40 -1.52
CA VAL A 130 7.44 -1.69 -2.80
C VAL A 130 7.88 -2.65 -3.90
N PHE A 131 7.47 -2.40 -5.13
CA PHE A 131 7.83 -3.21 -6.29
C PHE A 131 7.68 -2.40 -7.58
N ASP A 132 8.60 -2.66 -8.50
CA ASP A 132 8.69 -1.94 -9.75
C ASP A 132 7.98 -2.65 -10.89
N MET A 133 7.79 -1.94 -11.99
CA MET A 133 7.47 -2.52 -13.29
C MET A 133 8.76 -2.87 -14.02
N ASP A 134 8.70 -3.93 -14.79
CA ASP A 134 9.74 -4.33 -15.73
C ASP A 134 9.33 -3.95 -17.15
N PHE A 135 10.26 -3.40 -17.90
CA PHE A 135 10.21 -3.27 -19.36
C PHE A 135 10.84 -4.53 -19.94
N ALA A 136 10.03 -5.50 -20.33
CA ALA A 136 10.53 -6.79 -20.75
C ALA A 136 10.20 -7.09 -22.22
N VAL A 137 11.14 -7.76 -22.88
CA VAL A 137 11.02 -8.25 -24.26
C VAL A 137 11.24 -9.76 -24.29
N LYS A 138 10.93 -10.42 -25.40
CA LYS A 138 11.33 -11.82 -25.60
C LYS A 138 12.86 -11.97 -25.45
N ALA A 139 13.30 -13.10 -24.94
CA ALA A 139 14.74 -13.33 -24.71
C ALA A 139 15.57 -13.31 -26.02
N ASP A 140 14.98 -13.72 -27.15
CA ASP A 140 15.58 -13.72 -28.49
C ASP A 140 15.35 -12.40 -29.26
N SER A 141 14.71 -11.41 -28.64
CA SER A 141 14.49 -10.09 -29.23
C SER A 141 15.81 -9.42 -29.63
N PRO A 142 15.87 -8.66 -30.75
CA PRO A 142 17.05 -7.92 -31.16
C PRO A 142 17.41 -6.79 -30.20
N TYR A 143 16.46 -6.34 -29.34
CA TYR A 143 16.68 -5.24 -28.41
C TYR A 143 17.41 -5.74 -27.16
N GLN A 144 18.65 -5.29 -26.95
CA GLN A 144 19.47 -5.67 -25.81
C GLN A 144 19.33 -4.68 -24.65
N THR A 145 19.02 -3.42 -24.96
CA THR A 145 18.84 -2.33 -24.00
C THR A 145 17.51 -1.59 -24.25
N LEU A 146 17.04 -0.83 -23.25
CA LEU A 146 15.88 0.06 -23.42
C LEU A 146 16.15 1.12 -24.49
N GLY A 147 17.41 1.59 -24.61
CA GLY A 147 17.83 2.52 -25.66
C GLY A 147 17.68 1.94 -27.06
N ASP A 148 18.02 0.65 -27.27
CA ASP A 148 17.81 -0.01 -28.57
C ASP A 148 16.33 -0.05 -28.95
N PHE A 149 15.46 -0.38 -27.97
CA PHE A 149 14.03 -0.39 -28.19
C PHE A 149 13.50 1.01 -28.55
N ILE A 150 13.90 2.04 -27.82
CA ILE A 150 13.51 3.44 -28.07
C ILE A 150 13.97 3.87 -29.48
N ALA A 151 15.22 3.58 -29.84
CA ALA A 151 15.75 3.92 -31.16
C ALA A 151 14.97 3.23 -32.29
N ALA A 152 14.67 1.93 -32.14
CA ALA A 152 13.90 1.17 -33.11
C ALA A 152 12.45 1.67 -33.23
N ALA A 153 11.80 2.01 -32.11
CA ALA A 153 10.45 2.57 -32.09
C ALA A 153 10.38 3.94 -32.77
N ASN A 154 11.41 4.77 -32.58
CA ASN A 154 11.52 6.08 -33.27
C ASN A 154 11.79 5.96 -34.75
N ALA A 155 12.52 4.92 -35.20
CA ALA A 155 12.75 4.65 -36.60
C ALA A 155 11.49 4.16 -37.34
N GLN A 156 10.50 3.63 -36.62
CA GLN A 156 9.25 3.09 -37.16
C GLN A 156 8.02 3.57 -36.37
N PRO A 157 7.67 4.85 -36.43
CA PRO A 157 6.58 5.43 -35.66
C PRO A 157 5.25 4.70 -35.88
N GLY A 158 4.55 4.32 -34.81
CA GLY A 158 3.25 3.65 -34.83
C GLY A 158 3.30 2.15 -35.16
N LYS A 159 4.49 1.55 -35.32
CA LYS A 159 4.64 0.13 -35.66
C LYS A 159 4.94 -0.77 -34.46
N PHE A 160 5.27 -0.18 -33.31
CA PHE A 160 5.61 -0.90 -32.11
C PHE A 160 4.39 -1.03 -31.20
N ASN A 161 4.11 -2.24 -30.75
CA ASN A 161 3.08 -2.57 -29.78
C ASN A 161 3.70 -2.80 -28.42
N ILE A 162 3.21 -2.10 -27.40
CA ILE A 162 3.60 -2.31 -26.01
C ILE A 162 2.39 -2.89 -25.25
N GLY A 163 2.53 -4.09 -24.73
CA GLY A 163 1.48 -4.75 -23.96
C GLY A 163 1.39 -4.25 -22.54
N THR A 164 0.18 -4.02 -22.07
CA THR A 164 -0.15 -3.75 -20.66
C THR A 164 -1.41 -4.51 -20.26
N ILE A 165 -1.73 -4.54 -18.98
CA ILE A 165 -3.07 -4.94 -18.57
C ILE A 165 -4.06 -3.79 -18.80
N ALA A 166 -5.30 -3.96 -18.39
CA ALA A 166 -6.47 -3.11 -18.66
C ALA A 166 -6.21 -1.60 -18.65
N ILE A 167 -6.92 -0.88 -19.51
CA ILE A 167 -6.92 0.59 -19.54
C ILE A 167 -7.26 1.15 -18.15
N GLY A 168 -6.45 2.10 -17.67
CA GLY A 168 -6.58 2.70 -16.35
C GLY A 168 -5.90 1.92 -15.23
N SER A 169 -5.14 0.88 -15.55
CA SER A 169 -4.23 0.23 -14.62
C SER A 169 -2.95 1.05 -14.44
N ALA A 170 -2.20 0.79 -13.38
CA ALA A 170 -0.91 1.41 -13.16
C ALA A 170 0.08 1.12 -14.31
N GLN A 171 0.04 -0.10 -14.86
CA GLN A 171 0.86 -0.49 -15.99
C GLN A 171 0.52 0.33 -17.24
N ASN A 172 -0.77 0.51 -17.52
CA ASN A 172 -1.22 1.32 -18.64
C ASN A 172 -0.79 2.78 -18.47
N PHE A 173 -1.02 3.37 -17.30
CA PHE A 173 -0.59 4.76 -16.99
C PHE A 173 0.93 4.91 -17.02
N GLY A 174 1.67 3.96 -16.43
CA GLY A 174 3.12 3.95 -16.46
C GLY A 174 3.67 3.88 -17.89
N THR A 175 3.04 3.08 -18.74
CA THR A 175 3.43 2.98 -20.17
C THR A 175 3.10 4.26 -20.96
N GLU A 176 1.96 4.92 -20.70
CA GLU A 176 1.68 6.23 -21.31
C GLU A 176 2.70 7.29 -20.87
N LEU A 177 3.06 7.33 -19.60
CA LEU A 177 4.12 8.20 -19.09
C LEU A 177 5.46 7.88 -19.76
N PHE A 178 5.82 6.59 -19.89
CA PHE A 178 7.04 6.17 -20.59
C PHE A 178 7.06 6.66 -22.05
N LYS A 179 5.98 6.44 -22.80
CA LYS A 179 5.88 6.91 -24.18
C LYS A 179 6.08 8.42 -24.31
N SER A 180 5.44 9.18 -23.41
CA SER A 180 5.56 10.64 -23.37
C SER A 180 6.99 11.09 -23.11
N MET A 181 7.63 10.53 -22.06
CA MET A 181 8.98 10.92 -21.66
C MET A 181 10.07 10.43 -22.61
N ALA A 182 9.94 9.21 -23.16
CA ALA A 182 10.83 8.66 -24.16
C ALA A 182 10.59 9.24 -25.57
N LYS A 183 9.50 10.00 -25.74
CA LYS A 183 9.08 10.62 -27.02
C LYS A 183 8.94 9.59 -28.15
N ILE A 184 8.38 8.43 -27.87
CA ILE A 184 8.14 7.38 -28.85
C ILE A 184 6.66 7.34 -29.27
N ASN A 185 6.43 7.06 -30.55
CA ASN A 185 5.09 6.77 -31.06
C ASN A 185 4.89 5.25 -31.15
N ALA A 186 4.47 4.63 -30.06
CA ALA A 186 4.12 3.22 -29.97
C ALA A 186 2.62 3.06 -29.63
N VAL A 187 2.03 1.94 -30.02
CA VAL A 187 0.65 1.58 -29.68
C VAL A 187 0.64 0.82 -28.37
N ILE A 188 -0.16 1.25 -27.41
CA ILE A 188 -0.41 0.46 -26.20
C ILE A 188 -1.56 -0.51 -26.47
N VAL A 189 -1.32 -1.80 -26.23
CA VAL A 189 -2.28 -2.87 -26.42
C VAL A 189 -2.70 -3.42 -25.06
N PRO A 190 -3.91 -3.07 -24.57
CA PRO A 190 -4.39 -3.53 -23.30
C PRO A 190 -4.89 -4.98 -23.36
N HIS A 191 -4.60 -5.77 -22.35
CA HIS A 191 -5.07 -7.14 -22.15
C HIS A 191 -5.85 -7.29 -20.85
N HIS A 192 -6.53 -8.40 -20.64
CA HIS A 192 -7.33 -8.61 -19.42
C HIS A 192 -6.48 -8.82 -18.17
N ASN A 193 -5.33 -9.48 -18.31
CA ASN A 193 -4.45 -9.87 -17.22
C ASN A 193 -3.02 -10.07 -17.72
N SER A 194 -2.07 -10.20 -16.79
CA SER A 194 -0.64 -10.36 -17.09
C SER A 194 -0.32 -11.63 -17.89
N PRO A 195 -0.91 -12.82 -17.62
CA PRO A 195 -0.69 -14.00 -18.45
C PRO A 195 -1.03 -13.77 -19.93
N ASP A 196 -2.13 -13.09 -20.25
CA ASP A 196 -2.52 -12.80 -21.63
C ASP A 196 -1.51 -11.88 -22.33
N VAL A 197 -0.99 -10.87 -21.61
CA VAL A 197 0.07 -9.98 -22.12
C VAL A 197 1.32 -10.77 -22.45
N VAL A 198 1.75 -11.67 -21.55
CA VAL A 198 2.95 -12.50 -21.74
C VAL A 198 2.77 -13.45 -22.94
N ILE A 199 1.61 -14.07 -23.08
CA ILE A 199 1.30 -14.94 -24.23
C ILE A 199 1.39 -14.15 -25.54
N ALA A 200 0.84 -12.93 -25.59
CA ALA A 200 0.90 -12.08 -26.76
C ALA A 200 2.36 -11.68 -27.11
N LEU A 201 3.17 -11.36 -26.10
CA LEU A 201 4.59 -11.08 -26.31
C LEU A 201 5.35 -12.30 -26.87
N LEU A 202 5.11 -13.50 -26.30
CA LEU A 202 5.77 -14.72 -26.76
C LEU A 202 5.36 -15.15 -28.17
N ARG A 203 4.19 -14.67 -28.66
CA ARG A 203 3.71 -14.88 -30.03
C ARG A 203 4.16 -13.81 -31.02
N ASP A 204 4.99 -12.84 -30.60
CA ASP A 204 5.42 -11.70 -31.38
C ASP A 204 4.32 -10.68 -31.77
N ASP A 205 3.13 -10.77 -31.13
CA ASP A 205 2.06 -9.77 -31.30
C ASP A 205 2.45 -8.42 -30.66
N LEU A 206 3.37 -8.45 -29.69
CA LEU A 206 3.92 -7.32 -28.97
C LEU A 206 5.44 -7.28 -29.10
N GLN A 207 6.05 -6.10 -29.09
CA GLN A 207 7.50 -5.91 -29.05
C GLN A 207 8.05 -5.73 -27.64
N MET A 208 7.21 -5.31 -26.70
CA MET A 208 7.56 -5.15 -25.29
C MET A 208 6.32 -5.32 -24.41
N VAL A 209 6.52 -5.78 -23.20
CA VAL A 209 5.53 -5.74 -22.12
C VAL A 209 6.02 -4.81 -21.03
N VAL A 210 5.09 -4.05 -20.42
CA VAL A 210 5.32 -3.30 -19.18
C VAL A 210 4.35 -3.83 -18.13
N ASP A 211 4.89 -4.53 -17.17
CA ASP A 211 4.10 -5.11 -16.07
C ASP A 211 4.94 -5.17 -14.79
N PHE A 212 4.27 -5.34 -13.66
CA PHE A 212 4.97 -5.47 -12.38
C PHE A 212 5.87 -6.72 -12.36
N ALA A 213 7.08 -6.57 -11.86
CA ALA A 213 8.10 -7.63 -11.77
C ALA A 213 7.54 -8.98 -11.27
N PRO A 214 6.71 -9.03 -10.20
CA PRO A 214 6.12 -10.29 -9.74
C PRO A 214 5.30 -11.03 -10.78
N ALA A 215 4.65 -10.33 -11.70
CA ALA A 215 3.83 -10.95 -12.75
C ALA A 215 4.68 -11.60 -13.86
N LEU A 216 5.91 -11.17 -14.04
CA LEU A 216 6.84 -11.63 -15.08
C LEU A 216 7.91 -12.60 -14.55
N GLN A 217 8.03 -12.74 -13.22
CA GLN A 217 9.12 -13.45 -12.56
C GLN A 217 9.31 -14.90 -13.05
N GLY A 218 8.21 -15.61 -13.32
CA GLY A 218 8.26 -16.98 -13.82
C GLY A 218 8.96 -17.10 -15.18
N GLN A 219 8.64 -16.19 -16.10
CA GLN A 219 9.20 -16.14 -17.46
C GLN A 219 10.62 -15.58 -17.48
N ILE A 220 10.93 -14.66 -16.58
CA ILE A 220 12.30 -14.17 -16.38
C ILE A 220 13.18 -15.31 -15.87
N ASN A 221 12.76 -16.04 -14.85
CA ASN A 221 13.49 -17.17 -14.29
C ASN A 221 13.68 -18.30 -15.29
N SER A 222 12.71 -18.58 -16.16
CA SER A 222 12.78 -19.56 -17.24
C SER A 222 13.53 -19.05 -18.48
N LYS A 223 14.08 -17.83 -18.45
CA LYS A 223 14.82 -17.19 -19.53
C LYS A 223 14.00 -17.05 -20.83
N GLN A 224 12.70 -16.93 -20.73
CA GLN A 224 11.81 -16.64 -21.87
C GLN A 224 11.74 -15.13 -22.13
N LEU A 225 11.93 -14.32 -21.09
CA LEU A 225 11.95 -12.86 -21.15
C LEU A 225 13.31 -12.30 -20.74
N ARG A 226 13.65 -11.14 -21.33
CA ARG A 226 14.75 -10.26 -20.92
C ARG A 226 14.18 -8.95 -20.45
N VAL A 227 14.58 -8.52 -19.24
CA VAL A 227 14.24 -7.20 -18.71
C VAL A 227 15.28 -6.20 -19.22
N LEU A 228 14.80 -5.13 -19.87
CA LEU A 228 15.63 -4.07 -20.42
C LEU A 228 15.88 -2.94 -19.40
N ALA A 229 14.89 -2.68 -18.57
CA ALA A 229 14.95 -1.70 -17.48
C ALA A 229 13.85 -1.95 -16.45
N THR A 230 14.03 -1.39 -15.25
CA THR A 230 13.02 -1.33 -14.20
C THR A 230 12.48 0.10 -14.06
N SER A 231 11.31 0.26 -13.45
CA SER A 231 10.63 1.56 -13.35
C SER A 231 10.95 2.36 -12.09
N GLY A 232 11.76 1.81 -11.18
CA GLY A 232 12.17 2.48 -9.96
C GLY A 232 13.25 3.56 -10.17
N MET A 233 13.46 4.41 -9.17
CA MET A 233 14.58 5.37 -9.16
C MET A 233 15.92 4.71 -8.79
N THR A 234 15.86 3.56 -8.13
CA THR A 234 17.01 2.72 -7.79
C THR A 234 16.82 1.35 -8.40
N ARG A 235 17.91 0.64 -8.65
CA ARG A 235 17.83 -0.73 -9.18
C ARG A 235 17.14 -1.65 -8.19
N SER A 236 16.31 -2.54 -8.72
CA SER A 236 15.59 -3.53 -7.92
C SER A 236 16.58 -4.53 -7.28
N VAL A 237 16.33 -4.86 -6.01
CA VAL A 237 17.08 -5.91 -5.31
C VAL A 237 16.92 -7.28 -5.97
N ALA A 238 15.80 -7.52 -6.65
CA ALA A 238 15.54 -8.77 -7.37
C ALA A 238 16.32 -8.87 -8.69
N THR A 239 16.69 -7.74 -9.30
CA THR A 239 17.40 -7.67 -10.59
C THR A 239 18.46 -6.57 -10.56
N PRO A 240 19.52 -6.70 -9.71
CA PRO A 240 20.50 -5.62 -9.47
C PRO A 240 21.32 -5.26 -10.71
N ASP A 241 21.44 -6.16 -11.67
CA ASP A 241 22.17 -5.95 -12.92
C ASP A 241 21.33 -5.20 -13.98
N VAL A 242 20.00 -5.10 -13.79
CA VAL A 242 19.10 -4.39 -14.71
C VAL A 242 19.09 -2.91 -14.36
N PRO A 243 19.35 -2.01 -15.34
CA PRO A 243 19.31 -0.57 -15.09
C PRO A 243 17.88 -0.10 -14.85
N THR A 244 17.72 1.05 -14.19
CA THR A 244 16.43 1.76 -14.16
C THR A 244 16.18 2.43 -15.50
N ALA A 245 14.91 2.77 -15.80
CA ALA A 245 14.57 3.54 -17.00
C ALA A 245 15.25 4.91 -16.99
N ASP A 246 15.44 5.52 -15.82
CA ASP A 246 16.21 6.77 -15.66
C ASP A 246 17.67 6.56 -16.05
N GLU A 247 18.33 5.52 -15.56
CA GLU A 247 19.71 5.17 -15.95
C GLU A 247 19.82 4.86 -17.44
N ALA A 248 18.80 4.22 -18.02
CA ALA A 248 18.71 3.87 -19.44
C ALA A 248 18.33 5.03 -20.36
N GLY A 249 18.26 6.26 -19.84
CA GLY A 249 18.11 7.49 -20.62
C GLY A 249 16.74 8.15 -20.59
N VAL A 250 15.73 7.55 -19.95
CA VAL A 250 14.40 8.18 -19.76
C VAL A 250 14.40 8.95 -18.46
N LYS A 251 15.07 10.08 -18.45
CA LYS A 251 15.36 10.88 -17.26
C LYS A 251 14.13 11.29 -16.47
N GLY A 252 14.13 11.01 -15.16
CA GLY A 252 13.04 11.32 -14.25
C GLY A 252 11.84 10.38 -14.35
N TYR A 253 11.94 9.29 -15.12
CA TYR A 253 10.89 8.28 -15.16
C TYR A 253 10.91 7.46 -13.87
N GLU A 254 9.77 7.44 -13.17
CA GLU A 254 9.57 6.63 -11.96
C GLU A 254 8.11 6.19 -11.85
N VAL A 255 7.90 4.89 -11.72
CA VAL A 255 6.60 4.27 -11.39
C VAL A 255 6.84 3.07 -10.49
N THR A 256 7.00 3.32 -9.20
CA THR A 256 7.10 2.27 -8.19
C THR A 256 5.73 2.03 -7.57
N SER A 257 5.28 0.79 -7.58
CA SER A 257 4.08 0.40 -6.85
C SER A 257 4.40 0.15 -5.38
N TRP A 258 3.39 0.30 -4.56
CA TRP A 258 3.50 0.08 -3.12
C TRP A 258 2.19 -0.48 -2.57
N ASN A 259 2.30 -1.20 -1.47
CA ASN A 259 1.20 -1.59 -0.61
C ASN A 259 1.45 -1.01 0.77
N GLY A 260 0.44 -0.41 1.38
CA GLY A 260 0.51 0.15 2.72
C GLY A 260 -0.77 -0.11 3.50
N LEU A 261 -0.65 -0.15 4.80
CA LEU A 261 -1.77 -0.36 5.71
C LEU A 261 -2.35 0.98 6.17
N PHE A 262 -3.67 1.08 6.21
CA PHE A 262 -4.37 2.23 6.79
C PHE A 262 -5.55 1.79 7.67
N ALA A 263 -5.93 2.63 8.59
CA ALA A 263 -7.12 2.50 9.43
C ALA A 263 -8.12 3.62 9.14
N THR A 264 -9.31 3.55 9.74
CA THR A 264 -10.32 4.61 9.72
C THR A 264 -9.80 5.85 10.43
N LYS A 265 -10.07 7.04 9.89
CA LYS A 265 -9.73 8.32 10.55
C LYS A 265 -10.30 8.39 11.96
N GLY A 266 -9.47 8.86 12.90
CA GLY A 266 -9.80 8.92 14.33
C GLY A 266 -9.47 7.64 15.10
N THR A 267 -8.85 6.64 14.47
CA THR A 267 -8.23 5.52 15.20
C THR A 267 -7.20 6.07 16.20
N PRO A 268 -7.20 5.64 17.47
CA PRO A 268 -6.29 6.17 18.48
C PRO A 268 -4.83 6.03 18.06
N LYS A 269 -4.05 7.09 18.33
CA LYS A 269 -2.63 7.12 17.96
C LYS A 269 -1.84 5.94 18.52
N GLU A 270 -2.14 5.50 19.74
CA GLU A 270 -1.51 4.35 20.38
C GLU A 270 -1.71 3.05 19.56
N VAL A 271 -2.89 2.89 18.94
CA VAL A 271 -3.19 1.75 18.07
C VAL A 271 -2.36 1.81 16.78
N ILE A 272 -2.26 3.00 16.17
CA ILE A 272 -1.45 3.23 14.98
C ILE A 272 0.03 2.98 15.28
N ASP A 273 0.56 3.56 16.36
CA ASP A 273 1.95 3.39 16.76
C ASP A 273 2.29 1.92 17.08
N THR A 274 1.40 1.21 17.78
CA THR A 274 1.58 -0.22 18.10
C THR A 274 1.62 -1.07 16.83
N MET A 275 0.73 -0.83 15.88
CA MET A 275 0.73 -1.54 14.60
C MET A 275 1.94 -1.17 13.75
N ASN A 276 2.29 0.11 13.65
CA ASN A 276 3.47 0.58 12.92
C ASN A 276 4.74 -0.10 13.43
N GLN A 277 4.98 -0.07 14.75
CA GLN A 277 6.12 -0.74 15.35
C GLN A 277 6.12 -2.25 15.06
N ALA A 278 4.97 -2.91 15.18
CA ALA A 278 4.85 -4.33 14.89
C ALA A 278 5.20 -4.65 13.43
N MET A 279 4.77 -3.80 12.49
CA MET A 279 5.11 -3.95 11.06
C MET A 279 6.60 -3.77 10.81
N HIS A 280 7.25 -2.78 11.44
CA HIS A 280 8.71 -2.59 11.33
C HIS A 280 9.46 -3.85 11.78
N GLU A 281 9.08 -4.42 12.92
CA GLU A 281 9.75 -5.63 13.44
C GLU A 281 9.50 -6.86 12.54
N VAL A 282 8.27 -7.05 12.05
CA VAL A 282 7.90 -8.18 11.19
C VAL A 282 8.59 -8.08 9.82
N LEU A 283 8.56 -6.92 9.18
CA LEU A 283 9.15 -6.72 7.85
C LEU A 283 10.69 -6.77 7.87
N ALA A 284 11.30 -6.55 9.03
CA ALA A 284 12.74 -6.73 9.20
C ALA A 284 13.19 -8.20 9.35
N MET A 285 12.27 -9.15 9.60
CA MET A 285 12.59 -10.57 9.78
C MET A 285 13.19 -11.17 8.50
N PRO A 286 14.34 -11.90 8.60
CA PRO A 286 14.99 -12.49 7.43
C PRO A 286 14.09 -13.41 6.60
N GLU A 287 13.26 -14.22 7.27
CA GLU A 287 12.33 -15.12 6.59
C GLU A 287 11.19 -14.38 5.87
N VAL A 288 10.77 -13.21 6.35
CA VAL A 288 9.78 -12.35 5.68
C VAL A 288 10.42 -11.73 4.44
N LYS A 289 11.62 -11.17 4.57
CA LYS A 289 12.39 -10.63 3.45
C LYS A 289 12.55 -11.65 2.34
N ALA A 290 13.04 -12.85 2.68
CA ALA A 290 13.22 -13.92 1.71
C ALA A 290 11.92 -14.38 1.01
N GLN A 291 10.77 -14.29 1.68
CA GLN A 291 9.48 -14.62 1.06
C GLN A 291 8.99 -13.51 0.12
N PHE A 292 9.20 -12.24 0.48
CA PHE A 292 8.85 -11.09 -0.34
C PHE A 292 9.71 -11.03 -1.61
N GLU A 293 11.02 -11.22 -1.47
CA GLU A 293 11.98 -11.22 -2.60
C GLU A 293 11.65 -12.29 -3.64
N LYS A 294 11.17 -13.48 -3.21
CA LYS A 294 10.74 -14.55 -4.13
C LYS A 294 9.63 -14.13 -5.09
N VAL A 295 8.85 -13.13 -4.71
CA VAL A 295 7.77 -12.58 -5.53
C VAL A 295 8.11 -11.17 -6.04
N GLY A 296 9.38 -10.78 -6.02
CA GLY A 296 9.84 -9.50 -6.59
C GLY A 296 9.33 -8.27 -5.81
N VAL A 297 9.07 -8.40 -4.51
CA VAL A 297 8.66 -7.31 -3.63
C VAL A 297 9.77 -7.02 -2.63
N GLU A 298 10.14 -5.76 -2.48
CA GLU A 298 11.02 -5.30 -1.42
C GLU A 298 10.17 -4.98 -0.18
N PRO A 299 10.35 -5.68 0.96
CA PRO A 299 9.68 -5.33 2.20
C PRO A 299 10.17 -3.97 2.69
N HIS A 300 9.26 -3.06 2.91
CA HIS A 300 9.58 -1.67 3.25
C HIS A 300 8.60 -1.15 4.30
N ALA A 301 9.05 -0.99 5.53
CA ALA A 301 8.28 -0.31 6.57
C ALA A 301 8.55 1.20 6.52
N SER A 302 7.52 2.00 6.76
CA SER A 302 7.59 3.46 6.78
C SER A 302 6.88 4.03 7.99
N THR A 303 7.07 5.32 8.25
CA THR A 303 6.19 6.05 9.16
C THR A 303 4.82 6.29 8.53
N PRO A 304 3.78 6.59 9.33
CA PRO A 304 2.47 7.00 8.81
C PRO A 304 2.54 8.23 7.90
N GLU A 305 3.40 9.19 8.26
CA GLU A 305 3.61 10.44 7.52
C GLU A 305 4.23 10.17 6.14
N GLU A 306 5.28 9.34 6.08
CA GLU A 306 5.93 8.96 4.81
C GLU A 306 4.94 8.26 3.86
N LEU A 307 4.09 7.37 4.37
CA LEU A 307 3.06 6.72 3.56
C LEU A 307 2.00 7.71 3.06
N MET A 308 1.58 8.65 3.89
CA MET A 308 0.64 9.70 3.48
C MET A 308 1.27 10.63 2.43
N ASP A 309 2.53 11.00 2.58
CA ASP A 309 3.23 11.86 1.63
C ASP A 309 3.48 11.13 0.30
N ARG A 310 3.73 9.81 0.33
CA ARG A 310 3.74 8.97 -0.88
C ARG A 310 2.40 9.01 -1.59
N LEU A 311 1.29 8.84 -0.89
CA LEU A 311 -0.05 8.92 -1.49
C LEU A 311 -0.32 10.28 -2.12
N LYS A 312 0.01 11.39 -1.45
CA LYS A 312 -0.16 12.76 -1.98
C LYS A 312 0.68 12.99 -3.24
N SER A 313 1.93 12.55 -3.22
CA SER A 313 2.85 12.65 -4.36
C SER A 313 2.29 11.88 -5.56
N ASP A 314 1.83 10.65 -5.36
CA ASP A 314 1.24 9.84 -6.42
C ASP A 314 -0.06 10.44 -6.96
N ILE A 315 -0.95 10.97 -6.11
CA ILE A 315 -2.15 11.68 -6.57
C ILE A 315 -1.77 12.86 -7.48
N THR A 316 -0.77 13.63 -7.09
CA THR A 316 -0.27 14.76 -7.89
C THR A 316 0.29 14.29 -9.24
N LYS A 317 1.15 13.26 -9.21
CA LYS A 317 1.73 12.64 -10.41
C LYS A 317 0.65 12.16 -11.37
N TRP A 318 -0.29 11.36 -10.89
CA TRP A 318 -1.32 10.77 -11.75
C TRP A 318 -2.34 11.78 -12.27
N ASN A 319 -2.68 12.81 -11.50
CA ASN A 319 -3.50 13.92 -12.02
C ASN A 319 -2.80 14.64 -13.18
N ARG A 320 -1.48 14.85 -13.08
CA ARG A 320 -0.69 15.44 -14.18
C ARG A 320 -0.71 14.53 -15.41
N VAL A 321 -0.43 13.23 -15.26
CA VAL A 321 -0.44 12.25 -16.35
C VAL A 321 -1.81 12.22 -17.04
N MET A 322 -2.90 12.20 -16.28
CA MET A 322 -4.27 12.26 -16.83
C MET A 322 -4.49 13.52 -17.68
N SER A 323 -4.03 14.68 -17.19
CA SER A 323 -4.15 15.95 -17.93
C SER A 323 -3.33 15.97 -19.22
N GLU A 324 -2.10 15.45 -19.18
CA GLU A 324 -1.18 15.45 -20.33
C GLU A 324 -1.58 14.44 -21.41
N THR A 325 -2.15 13.30 -21.02
CA THR A 325 -2.53 12.22 -21.95
C THR A 325 -3.95 12.33 -22.47
N GLY A 326 -4.78 13.20 -21.87
CA GLY A 326 -6.18 13.37 -22.26
C GLY A 326 -7.05 12.14 -22.00
N MET A 327 -6.63 11.23 -21.12
CA MET A 327 -7.42 10.03 -20.77
C MET A 327 -8.74 10.43 -20.11
N PRO A 328 -9.88 9.82 -20.50
CA PRO A 328 -11.18 10.17 -19.93
C PRO A 328 -11.30 9.71 -18.48
N LYS A 329 -11.89 10.56 -17.64
CA LYS A 329 -12.33 10.16 -16.27
C LYS A 329 -13.58 9.28 -16.37
N LYS A 330 -13.74 8.41 -15.35
CA LYS A 330 -14.89 7.50 -15.19
C LYS A 330 -15.95 8.08 -14.29
#